data_8ca9f7cb68e10f6f6bfac80b6eba2763
#
_entry.id   8ca9f7cb68e10f6f6bfac80b6eba2763
#
_cell.length_a   1.000
_cell.length_b   1.000
_cell.length_c   1.000
_cell.angle_alpha   90.00
_cell.angle_beta   90.00
_cell.angle_gamma   90.00
#
_symmetry.space_group_name_H-M   'P 1'
#
loop_
_entity.id
_entity.type
_entity.pdbx_description
1 polymer ?
#
loop_
_entity_poly.entity_id
_entity_poly.type
_entity_poly.pdbx_seq_one_letter_code
_entity_poly.pdbx_strand_id
1 'polypeptide(L)'
;MRKLISILYMGLTCCVLFSCNKLLSEQVPQATLSDEQAKDPANAEGMVVAAYAIFTSAEDINSSFSMWNFDVRSDDAYKGGNGTSDGDVFHQLEIQQGVLTTNWNLNDIWVRLYNALSRVNSAIALLNECDDSFAMKDQRMAEMRFLRGYGHFLLKRLFKNIPFVIDPSLTYEQYNELSNTTYSNDEGWQVIIDDVKAAFDVLPEVQIEKGRPTKAAAAAFLTKLYLYKAYHQDNAQSNAVTSINTEDLKKVIEYSDPKYYTNYGLESDIHNNFRPEEMYENGKESLWAIQYSRNDGSTYGNLNWSYGLIGPSIDNVTDGACDFYKPSQNLVNAFRTGADGLPFLDGFNEKNYSFEDNADPRLFLTVGMPGLPYLFNKNFIQDETKQWSRGNGLYGYYISFKHNVDPALVGEYLIKGSYWASSMNRIVFRYADVILERAEAFAQLGETGEALGLVNEIRRRAAGSTQMFSDYPSRYGVKIYATEYKGSYGKEDVIKMVKMERRLEMGMESERFFDLVRWGEAATVLNKYFAEEASKCTIYRDAKFTAEKDEYLPIPASQIAASNGHYTQNIGSW
;
A
#
# COMPACT_ATOMS: atom_id res chain seq x y z
N MET A 1 28.45 -62.74 45.53
CA MET A 1 28.62 -61.97 44.22
C MET A 1 27.33 -61.57 43.56
N ARG A 2 26.33 -62.43 43.33
CA ARG A 2 25.08 -62.03 42.64
C ARG A 2 24.26 -60.89 43.31
N LYS A 3 24.20 -60.87 44.69
CA LYS A 3 23.47 -59.80 45.42
C LYS A 3 24.17 -58.42 45.39
N LEU A 4 25.51 -58.39 45.34
CA LEU A 4 26.27 -57.14 45.22
C LEU A 4 26.16 -56.52 43.82
N ILE A 5 26.12 -57.34 42.78
CA ILE A 5 25.94 -56.91 41.40
C ILE A 5 24.54 -56.31 41.19
N SER A 6 23.48 -56.87 41.79
CA SER A 6 22.11 -56.32 41.70
C SER A 6 21.96 -54.98 42.42
N ILE A 7 22.66 -54.76 43.56
CA ILE A 7 22.65 -53.47 44.27
C ILE A 7 23.42 -52.40 43.49
N LEU A 8 24.51 -52.79 42.82
CA LEU A 8 25.28 -51.87 41.97
C LEU A 8 24.49 -51.42 40.72
N TYR A 9 23.75 -52.36 40.09
CA TYR A 9 22.86 -52.03 38.96
C TYR A 9 21.69 -51.17 39.39
N MET A 10 21.10 -51.41 40.57
CA MET A 10 19.99 -50.62 41.10
C MET A 10 20.44 -49.21 41.51
N GLY A 11 21.65 -49.00 41.99
CA GLY A 11 22.27 -47.71 42.29
C GLY A 11 22.60 -46.93 41.03
N LEU A 12 23.11 -47.59 39.98
CA LEU A 12 23.44 -46.93 38.69
C LEU A 12 22.18 -46.49 37.95
N THR A 13 21.09 -47.29 38.02
CA THR A 13 19.80 -46.93 37.37
C THR A 13 19.11 -45.76 38.08
N CYS A 14 19.20 -45.63 39.42
CA CYS A 14 18.68 -44.46 40.15
C CYS A 14 19.47 -43.18 39.87
N CYS A 15 20.79 -43.23 39.70
CA CYS A 15 21.59 -42.04 39.37
C CYS A 15 21.32 -41.49 37.95
N VAL A 16 20.94 -42.35 36.99
CA VAL A 16 20.61 -41.93 35.63
C VAL A 16 19.23 -41.27 35.57
N LEU A 17 18.29 -41.62 36.43
CA LEU A 17 16.95 -41.04 36.46
C LEU A 17 16.87 -39.67 37.14
N PHE A 18 17.83 -39.29 37.98
CA PHE A 18 17.87 -37.95 38.60
C PHE A 18 18.70 -36.93 37.84
N SER A 19 19.48 -37.33 36.84
CA SER A 19 20.33 -36.43 36.06
C SER A 19 19.63 -35.80 34.87
N CYS A 20 18.51 -36.37 34.39
CA CYS A 20 17.85 -35.84 33.16
C CYS A 20 16.85 -34.72 33.40
N ASN A 21 16.29 -34.56 34.61
CA ASN A 21 15.28 -33.55 34.85
C ASN A 21 15.82 -32.13 34.98
N LYS A 22 17.06 -31.94 35.42
CA LYS A 22 17.69 -30.61 35.51
C LYS A 22 18.21 -30.09 34.17
N LEU A 23 18.68 -31.01 33.30
CA LEU A 23 19.18 -30.64 31.95
C LEU A 23 18.06 -30.32 30.97
N LEU A 24 16.84 -30.79 31.18
CA LEU A 24 15.68 -30.51 30.32
C LEU A 24 14.87 -29.31 30.79
N SER A 25 14.97 -28.92 32.06
CA SER A 25 14.29 -27.76 32.63
C SER A 25 15.10 -26.45 32.51
N GLU A 26 16.38 -26.54 32.16
CA GLU A 26 17.27 -25.36 32.01
C GLU A 26 17.63 -25.04 30.53
N GLN A 27 17.13 -25.81 29.58
CA GLN A 27 17.25 -25.41 28.16
C GLN A 27 16.14 -24.43 27.82
N VAL A 28 16.48 -23.15 27.86
CA VAL A 28 15.67 -22.13 27.23
C VAL A 28 15.46 -22.53 25.75
N PRO A 29 14.24 -22.63 25.24
CA PRO A 29 14.01 -22.92 23.84
C PRO A 29 14.83 -21.96 22.97
N GLN A 30 15.55 -22.47 21.97
CA GLN A 30 16.51 -21.70 21.16
C GLN A 30 15.88 -20.54 20.35
N ALA A 31 14.65 -20.18 20.57
CA ALA A 31 13.95 -19.09 19.90
C ALA A 31 13.11 -18.22 20.86
N THR A 32 13.24 -18.37 22.17
CA THR A 32 12.55 -17.54 23.16
C THR A 32 13.55 -16.84 24.06
N LEU A 33 13.31 -15.55 24.31
CA LEU A 33 14.07 -14.79 25.29
C LEU A 33 13.62 -15.19 26.71
N SER A 34 14.56 -15.32 27.65
CA SER A 34 14.22 -15.40 29.07
C SER A 34 13.75 -14.02 29.57
N ASP A 35 13.06 -14.01 30.74
CA ASP A 35 12.62 -12.75 31.38
C ASP A 35 13.80 -11.79 31.67
N GLU A 36 14.99 -12.31 31.96
CA GLU A 36 16.19 -11.49 32.10
C GLU A 36 16.69 -10.94 30.77
N GLN A 37 16.64 -11.74 29.71
CA GLN A 37 17.03 -11.30 28.36
C GLN A 37 16.04 -10.27 27.79
N ALA A 38 14.75 -10.37 28.15
CA ALA A 38 13.72 -9.42 27.75
C ALA A 38 14.00 -8.00 28.26
N LYS A 39 14.68 -7.85 29.40
CA LYS A 39 15.03 -6.54 29.99
C LYS A 39 16.26 -5.89 29.35
N ASP A 40 17.04 -6.66 28.57
CA ASP A 40 18.24 -6.15 27.91
C ASP A 40 17.85 -5.21 26.75
N PRO A 41 18.30 -3.92 26.75
CA PRO A 41 18.06 -2.97 25.68
C PRO A 41 18.44 -3.48 24.28
N ALA A 42 19.48 -4.29 24.15
CA ALA A 42 19.91 -4.85 22.87
C ALA A 42 18.86 -5.82 22.27
N ASN A 43 18.20 -6.60 23.12
CA ASN A 43 17.13 -7.51 22.69
C ASN A 43 15.86 -6.71 22.31
N ALA A 44 15.54 -5.63 23.03
CA ALA A 44 14.43 -4.74 22.70
C ALA A 44 14.65 -4.09 21.31
N GLU A 45 15.84 -3.57 21.02
CA GLU A 45 16.17 -3.02 19.70
C GLU A 45 16.07 -4.09 18.60
N GLY A 46 16.56 -5.30 18.86
CA GLY A 46 16.44 -6.44 17.93
C GLY A 46 14.99 -6.79 17.59
N MET A 47 14.08 -6.75 18.56
CA MET A 47 12.65 -6.99 18.33
C MET A 47 11.99 -5.84 17.56
N VAL A 48 12.38 -4.60 17.83
CA VAL A 48 11.94 -3.43 17.05
C VAL A 48 12.34 -3.57 15.58
N VAL A 49 13.59 -3.93 15.29
CA VAL A 49 14.06 -4.19 13.93
C VAL A 49 13.29 -5.33 13.26
N ALA A 50 13.02 -6.43 13.98
CA ALA A 50 12.23 -7.54 13.49
C ALA A 50 10.77 -7.14 13.14
N ALA A 51 10.20 -6.18 13.89
CA ALA A 51 8.87 -5.62 13.59
C ALA A 51 8.86 -4.77 12.31
N TYR A 52 9.95 -4.08 11.98
CA TYR A 52 10.08 -3.43 10.66
C TYR A 52 10.26 -4.45 9.54
N ALA A 53 11.11 -5.45 9.76
CA ALA A 53 11.46 -6.43 8.74
C ALA A 53 10.24 -7.20 8.20
N ILE A 54 9.21 -7.42 9.02
CA ILE A 54 8.01 -8.14 8.56
C ILE A 54 7.24 -7.39 7.47
N PHE A 55 7.33 -6.06 7.41
CA PHE A 55 6.70 -5.26 6.37
C PHE A 55 7.48 -5.25 5.04
N THR A 56 8.67 -5.83 5.01
CA THR A 56 9.56 -5.83 3.84
C THR A 56 9.83 -7.22 3.29
N SER A 57 9.64 -8.29 4.06
CA SER A 57 10.08 -9.62 3.64
C SER A 57 9.23 -10.19 2.49
N ALA A 58 9.84 -11.12 1.73
CA ALA A 58 9.20 -11.74 0.56
C ALA A 58 7.93 -12.53 0.88
N GLU A 59 7.78 -12.95 2.12
CA GLU A 59 6.62 -13.72 2.59
C GLU A 59 5.55 -12.83 3.24
N ASP A 60 5.78 -11.50 3.30
CA ASP A 60 4.97 -10.57 4.06
C ASP A 60 4.16 -9.60 3.19
N ILE A 61 3.54 -8.62 3.82
CA ILE A 61 2.51 -7.69 3.33
C ILE A 61 2.86 -7.01 2.01
N ASN A 62 4.14 -6.73 1.74
CA ASN A 62 4.60 -6.02 0.55
C ASN A 62 5.21 -6.94 -0.51
N SER A 63 5.08 -8.25 -0.34
CA SER A 63 5.50 -9.24 -1.31
C SER A 63 4.46 -9.46 -2.43
N SER A 64 4.57 -10.57 -3.13
CA SER A 64 3.76 -10.99 -4.27
C SER A 64 2.26 -10.79 -4.16
N PHE A 65 1.71 -10.64 -2.97
CA PHE A 65 0.28 -10.48 -2.71
C PHE A 65 -0.06 -9.11 -2.12
N SER A 66 0.81 -8.13 -2.33
CA SER A 66 0.66 -6.81 -1.76
C SER A 66 -0.44 -5.96 -2.42
N MET A 67 -0.50 -4.70 -2.03
CA MET A 67 -1.65 -3.81 -2.26
C MET A 67 -2.05 -3.62 -3.73
N TRP A 68 -1.19 -3.94 -4.71
CA TRP A 68 -1.53 -3.79 -6.12
C TRP A 68 -2.77 -4.61 -6.55
N ASN A 69 -2.94 -5.82 -6.00
CA ASN A 69 -4.07 -6.68 -6.35
C ASN A 69 -5.41 -6.14 -5.85
N PHE A 70 -5.39 -5.18 -4.94
CA PHE A 70 -6.60 -4.51 -4.46
C PHE A 70 -6.94 -3.27 -5.29
N ASP A 71 -5.97 -2.68 -5.99
CA ASP A 71 -6.21 -1.57 -6.92
C ASP A 71 -6.70 -2.05 -8.30
N VAL A 72 -6.49 -3.32 -8.67
CA VAL A 72 -7.15 -3.91 -9.85
C VAL A 72 -8.69 -3.94 -9.74
N ARG A 73 -9.22 -3.65 -8.55
CA ARG A 73 -10.64 -3.41 -8.30
C ARG A 73 -11.12 -2.05 -8.81
N SER A 74 -10.20 -1.16 -9.20
CA SER A 74 -10.48 0.21 -9.65
C SER A 74 -10.59 0.32 -11.18
N ASP A 75 -10.95 1.51 -11.64
CA ASP A 75 -10.96 1.89 -13.05
C ASP A 75 -9.57 2.30 -13.58
N ASP A 76 -8.53 2.27 -12.74
CA ASP A 76 -7.16 2.65 -13.12
C ASP A 76 -6.32 1.48 -13.65
N ALA A 77 -6.62 0.24 -13.26
CA ALA A 77 -5.77 -0.89 -13.56
C ALA A 77 -6.54 -2.12 -14.07
N TYR A 78 -5.96 -2.79 -15.06
CA TYR A 78 -6.30 -4.17 -15.41
C TYR A 78 -5.47 -5.13 -14.55
N LYS A 79 -6.03 -6.32 -14.30
CA LYS A 79 -5.27 -7.39 -13.66
C LYS A 79 -3.99 -7.75 -14.43
N GLY A 80 -4.09 -7.88 -15.75
CA GLY A 80 -2.95 -8.29 -16.59
C GLY A 80 -2.69 -9.80 -16.54
N GLY A 81 -1.43 -10.19 -16.72
CA GLY A 81 -1.01 -11.59 -16.84
C GLY A 81 -1.45 -12.23 -18.16
N ASN A 82 -1.43 -13.57 -18.24
CA ASN A 82 -1.70 -14.31 -19.45
C ASN A 82 -3.17 -14.79 -19.57
N GLY A 83 -4.12 -13.88 -19.32
CA GLY A 83 -5.56 -14.17 -19.39
C GLY A 83 -6.21 -14.39 -18.03
N THR A 84 -7.52 -14.67 -18.03
CA THR A 84 -8.34 -14.70 -16.80
C THR A 84 -7.97 -15.82 -15.84
N SER A 85 -7.48 -16.96 -16.35
CA SER A 85 -7.05 -18.09 -15.53
C SER A 85 -5.65 -17.93 -14.91
N ASP A 86 -4.84 -16.99 -15.40
CA ASP A 86 -3.55 -16.64 -14.81
C ASP A 86 -3.80 -15.72 -13.60
N GLY A 87 -3.81 -16.28 -12.38
CA GLY A 87 -4.24 -15.58 -11.18
C GLY A 87 -5.76 -15.30 -11.17
N ASP A 88 -6.56 -16.35 -11.29
CA ASP A 88 -8.03 -16.30 -11.32
C ASP A 88 -8.63 -15.56 -10.11
N VAL A 89 -8.05 -15.71 -8.93
CA VAL A 89 -8.45 -14.99 -7.71
C VAL A 89 -8.32 -13.46 -7.85
N PHE A 90 -7.35 -12.98 -8.60
CA PHE A 90 -7.20 -11.56 -8.90
C PHE A 90 -8.18 -11.10 -9.99
N HIS A 91 -8.51 -11.99 -10.93
CA HIS A 91 -9.55 -11.71 -11.91
C HIS A 91 -10.93 -11.58 -11.25
N GLN A 92 -11.24 -12.41 -10.26
CA GLN A 92 -12.46 -12.26 -9.46
C GLN A 92 -12.55 -10.88 -8.80
N LEU A 93 -11.43 -10.37 -8.28
CA LEU A 93 -11.33 -9.01 -7.71
C LEU A 93 -11.49 -7.93 -8.79
N GLU A 94 -10.86 -8.09 -9.95
CA GLU A 94 -10.94 -7.16 -11.07
C GLU A 94 -12.38 -6.93 -11.53
N ILE A 95 -13.15 -8.02 -11.71
CA ILE A 95 -14.54 -7.94 -12.20
C ILE A 95 -15.59 -7.87 -11.09
N GLN A 96 -15.16 -7.93 -9.82
CA GLN A 96 -16.03 -7.95 -8.63
C GLN A 96 -17.08 -9.08 -8.65
N GLN A 97 -16.73 -10.22 -9.26
CA GLN A 97 -17.62 -11.38 -9.36
C GLN A 97 -16.90 -12.66 -8.93
N GLY A 98 -17.63 -13.55 -8.27
CA GLY A 98 -17.10 -14.84 -7.83
C GLY A 98 -16.09 -14.75 -6.67
N VAL A 99 -16.00 -13.61 -6.00
CA VAL A 99 -15.16 -13.45 -4.80
C VAL A 99 -15.76 -14.30 -3.68
N LEU A 100 -15.05 -15.35 -3.28
CA LEU A 100 -15.49 -16.29 -2.25
C LEU A 100 -14.73 -16.07 -0.94
N THR A 101 -15.38 -16.41 0.17
CA THR A 101 -14.74 -16.44 1.50
C THR A 101 -13.58 -17.44 1.59
N THR A 102 -13.49 -18.38 0.65
CA THR A 102 -12.40 -19.36 0.51
C THR A 102 -11.27 -18.92 -0.43
N ASN A 103 -11.35 -17.70 -0.98
CA ASN A 103 -10.27 -17.16 -1.79
C ASN A 103 -8.99 -17.10 -0.94
N TRP A 104 -7.96 -17.85 -1.38
CA TRP A 104 -6.71 -18.01 -0.63
C TRP A 104 -5.96 -16.69 -0.44
N ASN A 105 -6.02 -15.77 -1.41
CA ASN A 105 -5.34 -14.49 -1.33
C ASN A 105 -5.90 -13.61 -0.19
N LEU A 106 -7.21 -13.67 0.05
CA LEU A 106 -7.83 -12.91 1.16
C LEU A 106 -7.39 -13.47 2.52
N ASN A 107 -7.28 -14.79 2.64
CA ASN A 107 -6.77 -15.41 3.85
C ASN A 107 -5.29 -15.13 4.05
N ASP A 108 -4.50 -15.16 3.00
CA ASP A 108 -3.07 -14.89 3.05
C ASP A 108 -2.79 -13.47 3.56
N ILE A 109 -3.42 -12.44 2.97
CA ILE A 109 -3.23 -11.05 3.43
C ILE A 109 -3.71 -10.84 4.88
N TRP A 110 -4.81 -11.48 5.28
CA TRP A 110 -5.29 -11.44 6.65
C TRP A 110 -4.24 -11.99 7.63
N VAL A 111 -3.78 -13.22 7.39
CA VAL A 111 -2.80 -13.90 8.25
C VAL A 111 -1.50 -13.11 8.32
N ARG A 112 -1.00 -12.61 7.21
CA ARG A 112 0.26 -11.82 7.16
C ARG A 112 0.16 -10.53 7.96
N LEU A 113 -0.96 -9.80 7.84
CA LEU A 113 -1.18 -8.57 8.58
C LEU A 113 -1.28 -8.82 10.10
N TYR A 114 -1.96 -9.89 10.51
CA TYR A 114 -2.01 -10.26 11.94
C TYR A 114 -0.67 -10.79 12.47
N ASN A 115 0.11 -11.48 11.65
CA ASN A 115 1.49 -11.83 12.00
C ASN A 115 2.36 -10.58 12.21
N ALA A 116 2.20 -9.56 11.35
CA ALA A 116 2.89 -8.29 11.53
C ALA A 116 2.49 -7.60 12.84
N LEU A 117 1.18 -7.54 13.12
CA LEU A 117 0.67 -6.98 14.38
C LEU A 117 1.17 -7.75 15.61
N SER A 118 1.27 -9.08 15.52
CA SER A 118 1.82 -9.91 16.58
C SER A 118 3.29 -9.57 16.87
N ARG A 119 4.13 -9.42 15.85
CA ARG A 119 5.53 -9.02 16.04
C ARG A 119 5.67 -7.60 16.60
N VAL A 120 4.84 -6.67 16.14
CA VAL A 120 4.80 -5.30 16.68
C VAL A 120 4.40 -5.32 18.15
N ASN A 121 3.36 -6.09 18.52
CA ASN A 121 2.92 -6.23 19.91
C ASN A 121 3.97 -6.90 20.78
N SER A 122 4.68 -7.91 20.26
CA SER A 122 5.81 -8.53 20.99
C SER A 122 6.93 -7.52 21.27
N ALA A 123 7.23 -6.63 20.31
CA ALA A 123 8.18 -5.54 20.53
C ALA A 123 7.68 -4.52 21.57
N ILE A 124 6.38 -4.17 21.55
CA ILE A 124 5.76 -3.31 22.56
C ILE A 124 5.82 -3.94 23.94
N ALA A 125 5.48 -5.23 24.07
CA ALA A 125 5.55 -5.97 25.35
C ALA A 125 6.98 -5.94 25.91
N LEU A 126 7.96 -6.24 25.08
CA LEU A 126 9.36 -6.23 25.47
C LEU A 126 9.85 -4.83 25.88
N LEU A 127 9.47 -3.79 25.13
CA LEU A 127 9.80 -2.39 25.48
C LEU A 127 9.17 -1.98 26.82
N ASN A 128 7.98 -2.46 27.17
CA ASN A 128 7.38 -2.21 28.47
C ASN A 128 8.20 -2.81 29.62
N GLU A 129 8.81 -3.99 29.43
CA GLU A 129 9.63 -4.68 30.42
C GLU A 129 11.10 -4.25 30.41
N CYS A 130 11.56 -3.63 29.33
CA CYS A 130 12.94 -3.20 29.16
C CYS A 130 13.37 -2.21 30.23
N ASP A 131 14.65 -2.30 30.64
CA ASP A 131 15.27 -1.41 31.62
C ASP A 131 15.13 0.07 31.20
N ASP A 132 14.86 0.95 32.16
CA ASP A 132 14.71 2.40 31.93
C ASP A 132 16.04 3.09 31.53
N SER A 133 17.17 2.39 31.63
CA SER A 133 18.44 2.86 31.06
C SER A 133 18.47 2.91 29.52
N PHE A 134 17.49 2.29 28.86
CA PHE A 134 17.36 2.34 27.40
C PHE A 134 16.86 3.72 26.94
N ALA A 135 17.80 4.59 26.60
CA ALA A 135 17.52 5.98 26.22
C ALA A 135 16.55 6.15 25.03
N MET A 136 16.43 5.13 24.17
CA MET A 136 15.54 5.15 23.00
C MET A 136 14.16 4.53 23.26
N LYS A 137 13.87 4.09 24.47
CA LYS A 137 12.65 3.34 24.83
C LYS A 137 11.36 4.02 24.34
N ASP A 138 11.17 5.29 24.69
CA ASP A 138 9.97 6.04 24.33
C ASP A 138 9.85 6.23 22.81
N GLN A 139 10.95 6.52 22.14
CA GLN A 139 10.95 6.69 20.69
C GLN A 139 10.65 5.37 19.99
N ARG A 140 11.23 4.25 20.42
CA ARG A 140 10.94 2.92 19.85
C ARG A 140 9.49 2.49 20.14
N MET A 141 8.97 2.82 21.30
CA MET A 141 7.54 2.62 21.61
C MET A 141 6.64 3.40 20.64
N ALA A 142 6.97 4.65 20.35
CA ALA A 142 6.24 5.49 19.40
C ALA A 142 6.31 4.91 17.96
N GLU A 143 7.47 4.42 17.54
CA GLU A 143 7.65 3.72 16.26
C GLU A 143 6.78 2.46 16.17
N MET A 144 6.73 1.65 17.23
CA MET A 144 5.89 0.44 17.26
C MET A 144 4.40 0.78 17.22
N ARG A 145 3.95 1.82 17.91
CA ARG A 145 2.56 2.29 17.81
C ARG A 145 2.21 2.78 16.40
N PHE A 146 3.13 3.49 15.74
CA PHE A 146 2.95 3.87 14.33
C PHE A 146 2.77 2.63 13.44
N LEU A 147 3.62 1.60 13.57
CA LEU A 147 3.53 0.37 12.80
C LEU A 147 2.26 -0.43 13.13
N ARG A 148 1.83 -0.46 14.40
CA ARG A 148 0.57 -1.10 14.79
C ARG A 148 -0.63 -0.41 14.15
N GLY A 149 -0.65 0.92 14.19
CA GLY A 149 -1.64 1.71 13.48
C GLY A 149 -1.65 1.42 11.99
N TYR A 150 -0.48 1.29 11.36
CA TYR A 150 -0.38 0.97 9.93
C TYR A 150 -0.93 -0.43 9.59
N GLY A 151 -0.60 -1.45 10.38
CA GLY A 151 -1.15 -2.79 10.20
C GLY A 151 -2.68 -2.85 10.31
N HIS A 152 -3.24 -2.19 11.34
CA HIS A 152 -4.70 -2.08 11.50
C HIS A 152 -5.35 -1.25 10.38
N PHE A 153 -4.71 -0.19 9.90
CA PHE A 153 -5.19 0.61 8.77
C PHE A 153 -5.34 -0.24 7.50
N LEU A 154 -4.33 -1.05 7.17
CA LEU A 154 -4.39 -1.94 6.02
C LEU A 154 -5.53 -2.96 6.15
N LEU A 155 -5.68 -3.59 7.31
CA LEU A 155 -6.79 -4.52 7.58
C LEU A 155 -8.15 -3.82 7.47
N LYS A 156 -8.29 -2.66 8.12
CA LYS A 156 -9.58 -1.97 8.19
C LYS A 156 -10.07 -1.49 6.84
N ARG A 157 -9.19 -0.93 6.00
CA ARG A 157 -9.60 -0.49 4.65
C ARG A 157 -9.92 -1.65 3.70
N LEU A 158 -9.43 -2.86 3.99
CA LEU A 158 -9.74 -4.07 3.22
C LEU A 158 -11.01 -4.77 3.72
N PHE A 159 -11.16 -4.92 5.03
CA PHE A 159 -12.17 -5.79 5.64
C PHE A 159 -13.21 -5.06 6.50
N LYS A 160 -13.13 -3.75 6.69
CA LYS A 160 -13.99 -2.92 7.55
C LYS A 160 -14.03 -3.39 9.01
N ASN A 161 -14.65 -4.56 9.25
CA ASN A 161 -14.85 -5.13 10.59
C ASN A 161 -13.71 -6.09 10.92
N ILE A 162 -12.82 -5.67 11.82
CA ILE A 162 -11.61 -6.40 12.20
C ILE A 162 -11.47 -6.48 13.72
N PRO A 163 -10.92 -7.56 14.27
CA PRO A 163 -10.49 -7.55 15.67
C PRO A 163 -9.26 -6.64 15.84
N PHE A 164 -9.33 -5.71 16.78
CA PHE A 164 -8.23 -4.80 17.10
C PHE A 164 -7.34 -5.42 18.18
N VAL A 165 -6.11 -5.74 17.84
CA VAL A 165 -5.13 -6.38 18.73
C VAL A 165 -4.24 -5.32 19.38
N ILE A 166 -4.81 -4.56 20.31
CA ILE A 166 -4.16 -3.42 20.99
C ILE A 166 -3.51 -3.79 22.32
N ASP A 167 -3.88 -4.92 22.91
CA ASP A 167 -3.24 -5.46 24.11
C ASP A 167 -2.01 -6.29 23.74
N PRO A 168 -0.78 -5.83 24.08
CA PRO A 168 0.45 -6.51 23.70
C PRO A 168 0.70 -7.80 24.50
N SER A 169 -0.09 -8.07 25.53
CA SER A 169 0.02 -9.30 26.34
C SER A 169 -0.67 -10.51 25.70
N LEU A 170 -1.52 -10.31 24.70
CA LEU A 170 -2.23 -11.38 24.01
C LEU A 170 -1.30 -12.17 23.10
N THR A 171 -1.42 -13.51 23.13
CA THR A 171 -0.79 -14.37 22.13
C THR A 171 -1.54 -14.34 20.81
N TYR A 172 -0.87 -14.78 19.73
CA TYR A 172 -1.49 -14.84 18.40
C TYR A 172 -2.77 -15.71 18.39
N GLU A 173 -2.79 -16.80 19.15
CA GLU A 173 -3.94 -17.68 19.27
C GLU A 173 -5.14 -16.98 19.93
N GLN A 174 -4.87 -16.09 20.90
CA GLN A 174 -5.92 -15.34 21.61
C GLN A 174 -6.54 -14.25 20.75
N TYR A 175 -5.93 -13.86 19.61
CA TYR A 175 -6.54 -12.89 18.70
C TYR A 175 -7.88 -13.39 18.13
N ASN A 176 -8.06 -14.70 17.98
CA ASN A 176 -9.31 -15.30 17.52
C ASN A 176 -10.44 -15.22 18.56
N GLU A 177 -10.14 -14.89 19.82
CA GLU A 177 -11.13 -14.71 20.89
C GLU A 177 -11.66 -13.28 20.94
N LEU A 178 -11.03 -12.34 20.23
CA LEU A 178 -11.51 -10.96 20.10
C LEU A 178 -12.67 -10.92 19.11
N SER A 179 -13.68 -10.08 19.36
CA SER A 179 -14.74 -9.85 18.39
C SER A 179 -14.30 -8.83 17.33
N ASN A 180 -14.59 -9.09 16.06
CA ASN A 180 -14.37 -8.13 14.98
C ASN A 180 -15.45 -7.03 14.90
N THR A 181 -16.44 -7.08 15.79
CA THR A 181 -17.52 -6.09 15.90
C THR A 181 -17.51 -5.37 17.26
N THR A 182 -16.40 -5.45 18.01
CA THR A 182 -16.25 -4.74 19.29
C THR A 182 -16.41 -3.22 19.14
N TYR A 183 -15.90 -2.69 18.04
CA TYR A 183 -15.93 -1.26 17.71
C TYR A 183 -16.83 -1.00 16.51
N SER A 184 -17.59 0.10 16.54
CA SER A 184 -18.22 0.64 15.36
C SER A 184 -17.18 1.05 14.32
N ASN A 185 -17.59 1.43 13.10
CA ASN A 185 -16.64 1.83 12.09
C ASN A 185 -15.81 3.06 12.53
N ASP A 186 -16.45 4.07 13.08
CA ASP A 186 -15.78 5.31 13.50
C ASP A 186 -14.92 5.10 14.76
N GLU A 187 -15.38 4.29 15.71
CA GLU A 187 -14.57 3.88 16.87
C GLU A 187 -13.31 3.10 16.42
N GLY A 188 -13.44 2.21 15.43
CA GLY A 188 -12.30 1.50 14.87
C GLY A 188 -11.28 2.43 14.21
N TRP A 189 -11.72 3.50 13.52
CA TRP A 189 -10.80 4.54 13.06
C TRP A 189 -10.15 5.27 14.22
N GLN A 190 -10.89 5.54 15.29
CA GLN A 190 -10.35 6.21 16.48
C GLN A 190 -9.26 5.38 17.17
N VAL A 191 -9.43 4.05 17.28
CA VAL A 191 -8.38 3.14 17.81
C VAL A 191 -7.06 3.29 17.06
N ILE A 192 -7.10 3.38 15.73
CA ILE A 192 -5.91 3.58 14.91
C ILE A 192 -5.33 4.99 15.12
N ILE A 193 -6.20 6.00 15.15
CA ILE A 193 -5.82 7.40 15.40
C ILE A 193 -5.10 7.53 16.75
N ASP A 194 -5.57 6.87 17.79
CA ASP A 194 -4.97 6.94 19.13
C ASP A 194 -3.55 6.39 19.16
N ASP A 195 -3.28 5.30 18.46
CA ASP A 195 -1.92 4.77 18.30
C ASP A 195 -1.00 5.73 17.54
N VAL A 196 -1.47 6.25 16.40
CA VAL A 196 -0.67 7.15 15.56
C VAL A 196 -0.51 8.53 16.22
N LYS A 197 -1.51 8.99 16.98
CA LYS A 197 -1.42 10.24 17.76
C LYS A 197 -0.37 10.13 18.87
N ALA A 198 -0.34 9.01 19.59
CA ALA A 198 0.68 8.76 20.59
C ALA A 198 2.09 8.70 19.97
N ALA A 199 2.21 8.16 18.76
CA ALA A 199 3.46 8.19 18.00
C ALA A 199 3.84 9.63 17.61
N PHE A 200 2.91 10.40 17.05
CA PHE A 200 3.13 11.80 16.65
C PHE A 200 3.65 12.68 17.80
N ASP A 201 3.15 12.46 19.02
CA ASP A 201 3.53 13.27 20.17
C ASP A 201 4.99 13.06 20.61
N VAL A 202 5.59 11.91 20.27
CA VAL A 202 6.94 11.50 20.71
C VAL A 202 7.96 11.47 19.58
N LEU A 203 7.55 11.11 18.36
CA LEU A 203 8.49 10.95 17.23
C LEU A 203 9.25 12.24 16.92
N PRO A 204 10.56 12.14 16.60
CA PRO A 204 11.39 13.31 16.28
C PRO A 204 11.10 13.85 14.88
N GLU A 205 11.48 15.10 14.65
CA GLU A 205 11.37 15.76 13.34
C GLU A 205 12.29 15.09 12.27
N VAL A 206 13.41 14.52 12.70
CA VAL A 206 14.37 13.85 11.82
C VAL A 206 14.83 12.54 12.44
N GLN A 207 14.89 11.49 11.63
CA GLN A 207 15.47 10.20 11.99
C GLN A 207 16.84 10.03 11.29
N ILE A 208 17.82 9.49 12.01
CA ILE A 208 19.14 9.15 11.45
C ILE A 208 19.00 7.94 10.51
N GLU A 209 18.28 6.92 10.97
CA GLU A 209 18.04 5.69 10.21
C GLU A 209 16.86 5.87 9.28
N LYS A 210 17.11 5.71 7.99
CA LYS A 210 16.06 5.78 6.97
C LYS A 210 15.02 4.67 7.16
N GLY A 211 13.77 4.95 6.80
CA GLY A 211 12.66 4.01 6.99
C GLY A 211 12.01 4.06 8.37
N ARG A 212 12.63 4.68 9.39
CA ARG A 212 11.95 4.96 10.65
C ARG A 212 11.02 6.17 10.50
N PRO A 213 9.78 6.11 11.03
CA PRO A 213 8.84 7.21 10.90
C PRO A 213 9.29 8.44 11.68
N THR A 214 9.10 9.60 11.09
CA THR A 214 9.29 10.92 11.71
C THR A 214 7.95 11.47 12.18
N LYS A 215 7.99 12.60 12.90
CA LYS A 215 6.77 13.35 13.25
C LYS A 215 5.95 13.73 12.02
N ALA A 216 6.62 14.11 10.92
CA ALA A 216 5.96 14.39 9.63
C ALA A 216 5.26 13.16 9.04
N ALA A 217 5.86 11.98 9.14
CA ALA A 217 5.24 10.73 8.72
C ALA A 217 3.96 10.42 9.54
N ALA A 218 4.01 10.63 10.86
CA ALA A 218 2.85 10.46 11.72
C ALA A 218 1.76 11.51 11.46
N ALA A 219 2.14 12.76 11.16
CA ALA A 219 1.20 13.82 10.76
C ALA A 219 0.48 13.47 9.45
N ALA A 220 1.22 12.99 8.44
CA ALA A 220 0.64 12.52 7.17
C ALA A 220 -0.33 11.36 7.38
N PHE A 221 0.03 10.42 8.24
CA PHE A 221 -0.84 9.30 8.53
C PHE A 221 -2.11 9.75 9.29
N LEU A 222 -2.00 10.66 10.25
CA LEU A 222 -3.17 11.26 10.92
C LEU A 222 -4.07 12.00 9.94
N THR A 223 -3.49 12.75 8.98
CA THR A 223 -4.22 13.40 7.90
C THR A 223 -5.09 12.40 7.15
N LYS A 224 -4.51 11.30 6.69
CA LYS A 224 -5.22 10.22 6.00
C LYS A 224 -6.29 9.58 6.88
N LEU A 225 -6.00 9.24 8.11
CA LEU A 225 -6.93 8.59 9.04
C LEU A 225 -8.15 9.45 9.35
N TYR A 226 -7.95 10.74 9.63
CA TYR A 226 -9.05 11.66 9.84
C TYR A 226 -9.88 11.89 8.57
N LEU A 227 -9.24 11.86 7.38
CA LEU A 227 -9.97 11.94 6.12
C LEU A 227 -10.86 10.70 5.90
N TYR A 228 -10.37 9.48 6.21
CA TYR A 228 -11.19 8.26 6.18
C TYR A 228 -12.35 8.35 7.18
N LYS A 229 -12.09 8.76 8.42
CA LYS A 229 -13.12 8.90 9.45
C LYS A 229 -14.14 9.98 9.13
N ALA A 230 -13.76 11.06 8.44
CA ALA A 230 -14.66 12.14 8.05
C ALA A 230 -15.83 11.68 7.17
N TYR A 231 -15.62 10.65 6.34
CA TYR A 231 -16.67 10.06 5.51
C TYR A 231 -17.38 8.95 6.30
N HIS A 232 -18.42 9.31 7.04
CA HIS A 232 -19.12 8.41 7.95
C HIS A 232 -19.76 7.21 7.26
N GLN A 233 -19.37 6.02 7.70
CA GLN A 233 -19.94 4.72 7.34
C GLN A 233 -20.33 3.94 8.61
N ASP A 234 -20.80 4.64 9.65
CA ASP A 234 -21.00 4.08 10.99
C ASP A 234 -22.36 3.38 11.17
N ASN A 235 -22.91 2.84 10.09
CA ASN A 235 -24.06 1.97 10.12
C ASN A 235 -23.61 0.50 10.02
N ALA A 236 -23.90 -0.29 11.06
CA ALA A 236 -23.54 -1.70 11.09
C ALA A 236 -24.25 -2.55 9.99
N GLN A 237 -25.33 -2.03 9.40
CA GLN A 237 -26.11 -2.68 8.36
C GLN A 237 -25.91 -2.06 6.96
N SER A 238 -24.95 -1.16 6.80
CA SER A 238 -24.68 -0.46 5.54
C SER A 238 -23.20 -0.11 5.35
N ASN A 239 -22.74 -0.14 4.11
CA ASN A 239 -21.42 0.36 3.71
C ASN A 239 -21.50 1.77 3.07
N ALA A 240 -22.71 2.35 2.99
CA ALA A 240 -22.89 3.67 2.42
C ALA A 240 -22.25 4.77 3.27
N VAL A 241 -21.70 5.78 2.60
CA VAL A 241 -21.31 7.03 3.23
C VAL A 241 -22.58 7.82 3.53
N THR A 242 -22.88 8.06 4.80
CA THR A 242 -24.12 8.71 5.26
C THR A 242 -23.99 10.21 5.43
N SER A 243 -22.80 10.69 5.76
CA SER A 243 -22.50 12.11 5.95
C SER A 243 -21.00 12.36 5.92
N ILE A 244 -20.61 13.64 5.87
CA ILE A 244 -19.22 14.09 5.98
C ILE A 244 -19.07 14.91 7.24
N ASN A 245 -18.18 14.48 8.15
CA ASN A 245 -17.94 15.12 9.43
C ASN A 245 -16.98 16.31 9.29
N THR A 246 -17.47 17.52 9.58
CA THR A 246 -16.68 18.74 9.46
C THR A 246 -15.60 18.88 10.53
N GLU A 247 -15.76 18.30 11.72
CA GLU A 247 -14.74 18.35 12.77
C GLU A 247 -13.54 17.45 12.42
N ASP A 248 -13.80 16.26 11.86
CA ASP A 248 -12.73 15.40 11.36
C ASP A 248 -12.01 16.05 10.15
N LEU A 249 -12.73 16.75 9.25
CA LEU A 249 -12.10 17.55 8.19
C LEU A 249 -11.19 18.67 8.72
N LYS A 250 -11.56 19.32 9.81
CA LYS A 250 -10.67 20.31 10.48
C LYS A 250 -9.41 19.64 11.03
N LYS A 251 -9.51 18.38 11.50
CA LYS A 251 -8.34 17.60 11.90
C LYS A 251 -7.44 17.23 10.71
N VAL A 252 -8.01 16.95 9.55
CA VAL A 252 -7.23 16.82 8.30
C VAL A 252 -6.41 18.10 8.05
N ILE A 253 -7.03 19.29 8.14
CA ILE A 253 -6.33 20.56 7.96
C ILE A 253 -5.27 20.79 9.05
N GLU A 254 -5.55 20.42 10.30
CA GLU A 254 -4.62 20.55 11.42
C GLU A 254 -3.33 19.74 11.18
N TYR A 255 -3.44 18.43 10.85
CA TYR A 255 -2.30 17.55 10.68
C TYR A 255 -1.62 17.67 9.32
N SER A 256 -2.28 18.20 8.30
CA SER A 256 -1.68 18.55 7.01
C SER A 256 -1.07 19.95 6.97
N ASP A 257 -0.98 20.65 8.11
CA ASP A 257 -0.39 21.99 8.18
C ASP A 257 1.10 21.95 7.77
N PRO A 258 1.56 22.82 6.85
CA PRO A 258 2.95 22.86 6.36
C PRO A 258 4.01 22.95 7.46
N LYS A 259 3.66 23.43 8.67
CA LYS A 259 4.61 23.48 9.80
C LYS A 259 5.17 22.13 10.21
N TYR A 260 4.47 21.03 9.94
CA TYR A 260 4.95 19.67 10.24
C TYR A 260 5.84 19.09 9.15
N TYR A 261 5.94 19.75 7.98
CA TYR A 261 6.64 19.26 6.79
C TYR A 261 7.81 20.13 6.38
N THR A 262 8.40 20.90 7.29
CA THR A 262 9.46 21.89 6.98
C THR A 262 10.72 21.28 6.37
N ASN A 263 10.98 19.98 6.61
CA ASN A 263 12.08 19.22 6.02
C ASN A 263 11.71 18.50 4.72
N TYR A 264 10.47 18.66 4.24
CA TYR A 264 9.92 17.95 3.10
C TYR A 264 9.36 18.92 2.07
N GLY A 265 8.99 18.42 0.90
CA GLY A 265 8.41 19.22 -0.18
C GLY A 265 8.22 18.38 -1.42
N LEU A 266 7.58 18.94 -2.44
CA LEU A 266 7.44 18.26 -3.72
C LEU A 266 8.80 18.07 -4.41
N GLU A 267 9.03 16.92 -5.03
CA GLU A 267 10.12 16.74 -5.97
C GLU A 267 9.94 17.69 -7.17
N SER A 268 11.04 18.18 -7.71
CA SER A 268 11.01 19.07 -8.89
C SER A 268 10.49 18.36 -10.13
N ASP A 269 10.74 17.06 -10.22
CA ASP A 269 10.16 16.16 -11.21
C ASP A 269 9.57 14.96 -10.46
N ILE A 270 8.30 14.65 -10.73
CA ILE A 270 7.57 13.58 -10.03
C ILE A 270 8.25 12.22 -10.17
N HIS A 271 8.94 11.99 -11.31
CA HIS A 271 9.59 10.72 -11.58
C HIS A 271 10.71 10.40 -10.60
N ASN A 272 11.31 11.40 -9.95
CA ASN A 272 12.34 11.20 -8.94
C ASN A 272 11.84 10.36 -7.75
N ASN A 273 10.53 10.35 -7.48
CA ASN A 273 9.93 9.49 -6.45
C ASN A 273 9.94 7.98 -6.80
N PHE A 274 10.19 7.64 -8.07
CA PHE A 274 10.08 6.27 -8.60
C PHE A 274 11.39 5.80 -9.24
N ARG A 275 12.51 6.32 -8.79
CA ARG A 275 13.85 5.95 -9.24
C ARG A 275 14.57 5.15 -8.16
N PRO A 276 15.22 4.02 -8.52
CA PRO A 276 15.87 3.14 -7.56
C PRO A 276 17.27 3.60 -7.13
N GLU A 277 17.86 4.62 -7.80
CA GLU A 277 19.20 5.08 -7.49
C GLU A 277 19.23 5.81 -6.14
N GLU A 278 20.22 5.52 -5.32
CA GLU A 278 20.36 6.00 -3.94
C GLU A 278 20.13 7.51 -3.77
N MET A 279 20.54 8.31 -4.76
CA MET A 279 20.37 9.76 -4.73
C MET A 279 18.92 10.24 -4.81
N TYR A 280 17.99 9.38 -5.25
CA TYR A 280 16.57 9.67 -5.36
C TYR A 280 15.74 9.01 -4.27
N GLU A 281 16.24 7.91 -3.70
CA GLU A 281 15.54 7.22 -2.63
C GLU A 281 15.51 8.05 -1.34
N ASN A 282 14.38 7.98 -0.63
CA ASN A 282 14.11 8.81 0.54
C ASN A 282 14.27 10.31 0.25
N GLY A 283 13.89 10.73 -0.96
CA GLY A 283 13.89 12.12 -1.39
C GLY A 283 12.96 13.00 -0.55
N LYS A 284 12.96 14.28 -0.83
CA LYS A 284 12.24 15.28 -0.02
C LYS A 284 10.70 15.14 -0.05
N GLU A 285 10.13 14.41 -0.99
CA GLU A 285 8.69 14.13 -1.06
C GLU A 285 8.32 12.85 -0.29
N SER A 286 9.26 11.95 -0.03
CA SER A 286 9.05 10.70 0.69
C SER A 286 8.95 10.95 2.20
N LEU A 287 7.74 10.96 2.74
CA LEU A 287 7.48 11.14 4.18
C LEU A 287 7.74 9.85 4.97
N TRP A 288 7.38 8.71 4.40
CA TRP A 288 7.71 7.39 4.93
C TRP A 288 7.70 6.36 3.81
N ALA A 289 8.74 5.53 3.78
CA ALA A 289 8.91 4.48 2.79
C ALA A 289 9.37 3.19 3.45
N ILE A 290 8.85 2.07 2.97
CA ILE A 290 9.37 0.75 3.28
C ILE A 290 10.69 0.60 2.54
N GLN A 291 11.75 0.28 3.29
CA GLN A 291 13.10 0.20 2.76
C GLN A 291 13.38 -1.21 2.25
N TYR A 292 13.88 -1.28 1.03
CA TYR A 292 14.47 -2.48 0.48
C TYR A 292 15.98 -2.32 0.35
N SER A 293 16.70 -3.41 0.31
CA SER A 293 18.17 -3.38 0.27
C SER A 293 18.74 -4.46 -0.64
N ARG A 294 19.93 -4.20 -1.15
CA ARG A 294 20.80 -5.14 -1.83
C ARG A 294 22.18 -5.05 -1.22
N ASN A 295 23.00 -6.08 -1.40
CA ASN A 295 24.38 -6.11 -0.87
C ASN A 295 24.44 -5.92 0.65
N ASP A 296 23.42 -6.38 1.38
CA ASP A 296 23.28 -6.29 2.83
C ASP A 296 23.89 -7.50 3.58
N GLY A 297 24.64 -8.35 2.86
CA GLY A 297 25.24 -9.56 3.38
C GLY A 297 24.36 -10.83 3.24
N SER A 298 23.10 -10.68 2.84
CA SER A 298 22.25 -11.80 2.45
C SER A 298 22.48 -12.22 1.00
N THR A 299 21.96 -13.39 0.60
CA THR A 299 22.17 -13.94 -0.75
C THR A 299 21.62 -13.03 -1.87
N TYR A 300 20.49 -12.39 -1.63
CA TYR A 300 19.79 -11.58 -2.64
C TYR A 300 19.50 -10.15 -2.21
N GLY A 301 19.76 -9.78 -0.96
CA GLY A 301 19.26 -8.57 -0.35
C GLY A 301 17.83 -8.75 0.20
N ASN A 302 17.33 -7.73 0.89
CA ASN A 302 15.93 -7.62 1.29
C ASN A 302 15.15 -6.90 0.18
N LEU A 303 14.56 -7.65 -0.74
CA LEU A 303 14.02 -7.17 -2.01
C LEU A 303 12.49 -7.19 -2.04
N ASN A 304 11.91 -6.30 -2.85
CA ASN A 304 10.49 -6.31 -3.19
C ASN A 304 10.21 -7.38 -4.26
N TRP A 305 9.74 -8.54 -3.82
CA TRP A 305 9.43 -9.67 -4.69
C TRP A 305 8.13 -9.50 -5.47
N SER A 306 7.28 -8.51 -5.14
CA SER A 306 6.07 -8.25 -5.93
C SER A 306 6.38 -7.82 -7.37
N TYR A 307 7.60 -7.34 -7.63
CA TYR A 307 8.03 -7.02 -9.00
C TYR A 307 7.94 -8.23 -9.94
N GLY A 308 8.21 -9.43 -9.46
CA GLY A 308 8.11 -10.63 -10.29
C GLY A 308 6.70 -10.86 -10.86
N LEU A 309 5.68 -10.37 -10.18
CA LEU A 309 4.30 -10.39 -10.67
C LEU A 309 3.96 -9.19 -11.54
N ILE A 310 4.30 -7.98 -11.10
CA ILE A 310 3.87 -6.74 -11.78
C ILE A 310 4.81 -6.27 -12.89
N GLY A 311 6.05 -6.74 -12.91
CA GLY A 311 7.01 -6.37 -13.96
C GLY A 311 6.62 -6.94 -15.32
N PRO A 312 6.92 -6.22 -16.42
CA PRO A 312 6.68 -6.71 -17.78
C PRO A 312 7.62 -7.86 -18.12
N SER A 313 7.17 -8.79 -18.94
CA SER A 313 7.99 -9.91 -19.42
C SER A 313 8.72 -9.49 -20.71
N ILE A 314 9.83 -8.77 -20.56
CA ILE A 314 10.61 -8.26 -21.68
C ILE A 314 11.71 -9.28 -22.05
N ASP A 315 11.70 -9.77 -23.28
CA ASP A 315 12.70 -10.72 -23.79
C ASP A 315 14.15 -10.22 -23.58
N ASN A 316 15.00 -11.07 -23.02
CA ASN A 316 16.40 -10.81 -22.68
C ASN A 316 16.61 -9.67 -21.63
N VAL A 317 15.57 -9.22 -20.95
CA VAL A 317 15.65 -8.20 -19.90
C VAL A 317 14.98 -8.71 -18.62
N THR A 318 13.66 -8.95 -18.64
CA THR A 318 12.87 -9.43 -17.51
C THR A 318 12.07 -10.69 -17.85
N ASP A 319 12.70 -11.60 -18.59
CA ASP A 319 12.09 -12.86 -19.02
C ASP A 319 11.41 -13.60 -17.87
N GLY A 320 10.13 -13.90 -18.03
CA GLY A 320 9.34 -14.65 -17.05
C GLY A 320 8.72 -13.82 -15.94
N ALA A 321 8.83 -12.49 -15.94
CA ALA A 321 7.97 -11.63 -15.13
C ALA A 321 6.52 -11.74 -15.63
N CYS A 322 5.55 -11.52 -14.72
CA CYS A 322 4.16 -11.95 -14.96
C CYS A 322 3.26 -10.89 -15.60
N ASP A 323 3.68 -9.64 -15.69
CA ASP A 323 2.95 -8.53 -16.34
C ASP A 323 1.52 -8.32 -15.79
N PHE A 324 1.34 -8.47 -14.48
CA PHE A 324 0.12 -8.07 -13.79
C PHE A 324 0.10 -6.56 -13.54
N TYR A 325 -1.04 -6.03 -13.07
CA TYR A 325 -1.23 -4.65 -12.65
C TYR A 325 -0.88 -3.64 -13.75
N LYS A 326 -1.63 -3.71 -14.84
CA LYS A 326 -1.42 -2.88 -16.03
C LYS A 326 -2.32 -1.63 -15.99
N PRO A 327 -1.81 -0.46 -16.42
CA PRO A 327 -2.66 0.72 -16.57
C PRO A 327 -3.84 0.42 -17.51
N SER A 328 -5.03 0.82 -17.11
CA SER A 328 -6.21 0.69 -17.94
C SER A 328 -6.25 1.75 -19.05
N GLN A 329 -6.99 1.48 -20.13
CA GLN A 329 -7.28 2.50 -21.14
C GLN A 329 -8.06 3.68 -20.54
N ASN A 330 -8.88 3.44 -19.53
CA ASN A 330 -9.64 4.46 -18.81
C ASN A 330 -8.72 5.44 -18.09
N LEU A 331 -7.68 4.95 -17.38
CA LEU A 331 -6.65 5.80 -16.77
C LEU A 331 -5.90 6.61 -17.82
N VAL A 332 -5.47 5.99 -18.92
CA VAL A 332 -4.77 6.69 -20.01
C VAL A 332 -5.61 7.83 -20.56
N ASN A 333 -6.90 7.60 -20.76
CA ASN A 333 -7.84 8.61 -21.24
C ASN A 333 -8.05 9.76 -20.25
N ALA A 334 -7.94 9.50 -18.92
CA ALA A 334 -8.07 10.53 -17.89
C ALA A 334 -6.94 11.58 -17.96
N PHE A 335 -5.77 11.21 -18.47
CA PHE A 335 -4.66 12.15 -18.66
C PHE A 335 -4.83 13.09 -19.86
N ARG A 336 -5.85 12.91 -20.70
CA ARG A 336 -6.12 13.84 -21.81
C ARG A 336 -6.46 15.22 -21.28
N THR A 337 -5.97 16.26 -21.96
CA THR A 337 -6.28 17.64 -21.63
C THR A 337 -6.92 18.37 -22.81
N GLY A 338 -7.71 19.38 -22.49
CA GLY A 338 -8.34 20.27 -23.49
C GLY A 338 -7.33 21.20 -24.15
N ALA A 339 -7.84 22.05 -25.02
CA ALA A 339 -7.06 23.12 -25.68
C ALA A 339 -6.52 24.16 -24.68
N ASP A 340 -7.08 24.21 -23.49
CA ASP A 340 -6.69 25.05 -22.36
C ASP A 340 -5.65 24.36 -21.43
N GLY A 341 -5.33 23.11 -21.68
CA GLY A 341 -4.41 22.31 -20.85
C GLY A 341 -5.03 21.80 -19.55
N LEU A 342 -6.35 21.90 -19.38
CA LEU A 342 -7.07 21.35 -18.23
C LEU A 342 -7.56 19.93 -18.51
N PRO A 343 -7.65 19.04 -17.49
CA PRO A 343 -8.20 17.70 -17.67
C PRO A 343 -9.72 17.78 -17.92
N PHE A 344 -10.24 16.81 -18.64
CA PHE A 344 -11.68 16.65 -18.80
C PHE A 344 -12.26 16.07 -17.50
N LEU A 345 -13.02 16.85 -16.74
CA LEU A 345 -13.66 16.39 -15.51
C LEU A 345 -14.80 15.39 -15.78
N ASP A 346 -15.47 15.57 -16.90
CA ASP A 346 -16.52 14.70 -17.42
C ASP A 346 -16.17 14.31 -18.87
N GLY A 347 -16.61 13.15 -19.36
CA GLY A 347 -16.42 12.74 -20.75
C GLY A 347 -14.98 12.38 -21.16
N PHE A 348 -14.03 12.30 -20.23
CA PHE A 348 -12.63 11.98 -20.55
C PHE A 348 -12.46 10.64 -21.29
N ASN A 349 -13.37 9.69 -21.12
CA ASN A 349 -13.33 8.34 -21.70
C ASN A 349 -14.18 8.18 -22.98
N GLU A 350 -14.68 9.27 -23.58
CA GLU A 350 -15.49 9.22 -24.81
C GLU A 350 -14.69 8.79 -26.04
N LYS A 351 -13.37 8.97 -26.02
CA LYS A 351 -12.44 8.41 -27.01
C LYS A 351 -11.13 8.00 -26.37
N ASN A 352 -10.46 7.04 -27.00
CA ASN A 352 -9.12 6.64 -26.59
C ASN A 352 -8.10 7.73 -26.92
N TYR A 353 -7.13 7.90 -26.02
CA TYR A 353 -5.97 8.76 -26.24
C TYR A 353 -5.20 8.34 -27.49
N SER A 354 -4.73 9.32 -28.22
CA SER A 354 -3.77 9.18 -29.32
C SER A 354 -2.68 10.26 -29.21
N PHE A 355 -1.56 10.10 -29.89
CA PHE A 355 -0.47 11.10 -29.86
C PHE A 355 -0.88 12.48 -30.41
N GLU A 356 -2.00 12.55 -31.13
CA GLU A 356 -2.60 13.82 -31.59
C GLU A 356 -3.35 14.59 -30.50
N ASP A 357 -3.66 13.96 -29.37
CA ASP A 357 -4.32 14.61 -28.25
C ASP A 357 -3.32 15.29 -27.32
N ASN A 358 -3.72 16.42 -26.73
CA ASN A 358 -2.97 16.98 -25.62
C ASN A 358 -3.08 16.05 -24.40
N ALA A 359 -1.99 15.89 -23.67
CA ALA A 359 -1.94 15.10 -22.46
C ALA A 359 -1.23 15.81 -21.31
N ASP A 360 -1.67 15.53 -20.11
CA ASP A 360 -0.94 15.86 -18.89
C ASP A 360 0.40 15.10 -18.88
N PRO A 361 1.53 15.74 -18.55
CA PRO A 361 2.85 15.10 -18.55
C PRO A 361 2.93 13.82 -17.71
N ARG A 362 2.11 13.70 -16.66
CA ARG A 362 2.06 12.50 -15.82
C ARG A 362 1.64 11.24 -16.56
N LEU A 363 0.97 11.35 -17.72
CA LEU A 363 0.73 10.20 -18.59
C LEU A 363 2.01 9.43 -18.87
N PHE A 364 3.05 10.14 -19.31
CA PHE A 364 4.32 9.55 -19.73
C PHE A 364 5.20 9.12 -18.55
N LEU A 365 4.89 9.62 -17.34
CA LEU A 365 5.54 9.20 -16.09
C LEU A 365 4.88 7.95 -15.48
N THR A 366 3.61 7.72 -15.80
CA THR A 366 2.81 6.64 -15.21
C THR A 366 2.72 5.44 -16.13
N VAL A 367 2.66 5.68 -17.46
CA VAL A 367 2.32 4.66 -18.46
C VAL A 367 3.39 4.55 -19.54
N GLY A 368 3.99 3.38 -19.65
CA GLY A 368 4.77 2.98 -20.83
C GLY A 368 3.86 2.60 -21.98
N MET A 369 4.15 3.14 -23.17
CA MET A 369 3.33 2.96 -24.37
C MET A 369 4.16 2.52 -25.57
N PRO A 370 3.61 1.66 -26.44
CA PRO A 370 4.27 1.29 -27.70
C PRO A 370 4.67 2.52 -28.53
N GLY A 371 5.85 2.43 -29.13
CA GLY A 371 6.41 3.51 -29.96
C GLY A 371 7.17 4.59 -29.16
N LEU A 372 7.14 4.54 -27.83
CA LEU A 372 7.87 5.46 -26.96
C LEU A 372 9.02 4.76 -26.21
N PRO A 373 10.02 5.52 -25.73
CA PRO A 373 11.09 5.00 -24.89
C PRO A 373 10.57 4.35 -23.61
N TYR A 374 11.26 3.33 -23.16
CA TYR A 374 11.03 2.71 -21.86
C TYR A 374 11.80 3.47 -20.79
N LEU A 375 11.10 4.21 -19.94
CA LEU A 375 11.67 5.09 -18.93
C LEU A 375 12.72 6.04 -19.52
N PHE A 376 13.90 6.17 -18.92
CA PHE A 376 14.97 7.04 -19.41
C PHE A 376 15.77 6.46 -20.58
N ASN A 377 15.53 5.19 -20.95
CA ASN A 377 16.31 4.52 -22.00
C ASN A 377 15.79 4.84 -23.40
N LYS A 378 16.25 5.96 -23.97
CA LYS A 378 15.84 6.46 -25.28
C LYS A 378 16.17 5.52 -26.45
N ASN A 379 17.04 4.54 -26.25
CA ASN A 379 17.39 3.53 -27.23
C ASN A 379 16.56 2.25 -27.10
N PHE A 380 15.74 2.15 -26.06
CA PHE A 380 14.91 0.99 -25.79
C PHE A 380 13.45 1.38 -25.99
N ILE A 381 12.97 1.27 -27.23
CA ILE A 381 11.61 1.67 -27.63
C ILE A 381 10.67 0.50 -27.36
N GLN A 382 9.56 0.78 -26.66
CA GLN A 382 8.52 -0.23 -26.42
C GLN A 382 7.89 -0.66 -27.75
N ASP A 383 7.86 -1.96 -27.99
CA ASP A 383 7.48 -2.54 -29.27
C ASP A 383 6.32 -3.54 -29.09
N GLU A 384 5.15 -3.24 -29.66
CA GLU A 384 3.96 -4.09 -29.59
C GLU A 384 4.11 -5.41 -30.38
N THR A 385 5.07 -5.51 -31.27
CA THR A 385 5.35 -6.75 -32.03
C THR A 385 6.16 -7.76 -31.23
N LYS A 386 6.77 -7.33 -30.11
CA LYS A 386 7.50 -8.18 -29.17
C LYS A 386 6.62 -8.54 -27.99
N GLN A 387 6.90 -9.65 -27.34
CA GLN A 387 6.15 -10.12 -26.17
C GLN A 387 6.59 -9.38 -24.88
N TRP A 388 6.46 -8.07 -24.86
CA TRP A 388 6.68 -7.28 -23.64
C TRP A 388 5.48 -7.29 -22.72
N SER A 389 4.33 -7.67 -23.27
CA SER A 389 3.05 -7.67 -22.59
C SER A 389 2.39 -9.02 -22.75
N ARG A 390 2.16 -9.72 -21.66
CA ARG A 390 1.43 -10.99 -21.64
C ARG A 390 -0.06 -10.70 -21.81
N GLY A 391 -0.78 -11.59 -22.45
CA GLY A 391 -2.22 -11.44 -22.66
C GLY A 391 -2.64 -10.15 -23.36
N ASN A 392 -1.79 -9.60 -24.22
CA ASN A 392 -1.97 -8.30 -24.88
C ASN A 392 -3.28 -8.18 -25.69
N GLY A 393 -3.80 -9.27 -26.21
CA GLY A 393 -5.11 -9.31 -26.88
C GLY A 393 -6.31 -9.05 -25.95
N LEU A 394 -6.12 -9.14 -24.62
CA LEU A 394 -7.13 -8.87 -23.61
C LEU A 394 -6.85 -7.57 -22.85
N TYR A 395 -5.61 -7.38 -22.42
CA TYR A 395 -5.21 -6.31 -21.50
C TYR A 395 -4.39 -5.19 -22.16
N GLY A 396 -4.15 -5.27 -23.47
CA GLY A 396 -3.38 -4.26 -24.22
C GLY A 396 -1.90 -4.24 -23.86
N TYR A 397 -1.21 -3.19 -24.30
CA TYR A 397 0.27 -3.09 -24.29
C TYR A 397 0.82 -2.11 -23.24
N TYR A 398 -0.03 -1.46 -22.44
CA TYR A 398 0.44 -0.49 -21.45
C TYR A 398 1.19 -1.16 -20.30
N ILE A 399 2.19 -0.47 -19.79
CA ILE A 399 3.07 -0.93 -18.71
C ILE A 399 3.08 0.17 -17.64
N SER A 400 2.99 -0.18 -16.35
CA SER A 400 3.13 0.80 -15.27
C SER A 400 4.60 1.20 -15.11
N PHE A 401 4.93 2.49 -15.23
CA PHE A 401 6.30 2.98 -15.03
C PHE A 401 6.65 3.24 -13.57
N LYS A 402 5.67 3.51 -12.71
CA LYS A 402 5.93 3.82 -11.30
C LYS A 402 6.52 2.65 -10.49
N HIS A 403 6.45 1.43 -11.00
CA HIS A 403 6.95 0.22 -10.34
C HIS A 403 8.09 -0.44 -11.09
N ASN A 404 8.58 0.18 -12.18
CA ASN A 404 9.54 -0.42 -13.06
C ASN A 404 10.91 0.26 -13.02
N VAL A 405 11.92 -0.48 -13.42
CA VAL A 405 13.32 -0.07 -13.43
C VAL A 405 13.79 0.00 -14.89
N ASP A 406 14.59 0.99 -15.23
CA ASP A 406 15.19 1.11 -16.55
C ASP A 406 15.96 -0.19 -16.91
N PRO A 407 15.79 -0.74 -18.12
CA PRO A 407 16.53 -1.94 -18.57
C PRO A 407 18.03 -1.86 -18.39
N ALA A 408 18.63 -0.67 -18.46
CA ALA A 408 20.05 -0.47 -18.22
C ALA A 408 20.48 -0.71 -16.77
N LEU A 409 19.53 -0.68 -15.83
CA LEU A 409 19.74 -0.86 -14.38
C LEU A 409 19.40 -2.29 -13.91
N VAL A 410 19.01 -3.17 -14.84
CA VAL A 410 18.78 -4.59 -14.54
C VAL A 410 20.10 -5.25 -14.15
N GLY A 411 20.06 -6.08 -13.10
CA GLY A 411 21.26 -6.66 -12.47
C GLY A 411 21.84 -5.77 -11.36
N GLU A 412 21.49 -4.50 -11.34
CA GLU A 412 21.87 -3.58 -10.27
C GLU A 412 20.73 -3.34 -9.28
N TYR A 413 19.56 -2.93 -9.74
CA TYR A 413 18.39 -2.62 -8.89
C TYR A 413 17.23 -3.59 -9.09
N LEU A 414 17.31 -4.39 -10.14
CA LEU A 414 16.39 -5.46 -10.47
C LEU A 414 17.15 -6.76 -10.57
N ILE A 415 16.88 -7.66 -9.63
CA ILE A 415 17.67 -8.89 -9.44
C ILE A 415 16.80 -10.09 -9.78
N LYS A 416 17.38 -11.07 -10.49
CA LYS A 416 16.73 -12.35 -10.76
C LYS A 416 17.20 -13.41 -9.77
N GLY A 417 16.29 -13.79 -8.87
CA GLY A 417 16.39 -14.98 -8.04
C GLY A 417 15.52 -16.11 -8.60
N SER A 418 14.66 -16.69 -7.77
CA SER A 418 13.58 -17.60 -8.23
C SER A 418 12.57 -16.85 -9.10
N TYR A 419 12.35 -15.59 -8.77
CA TYR A 419 11.59 -14.59 -9.53
C TYR A 419 12.39 -13.30 -9.63
N TRP A 420 11.88 -12.31 -10.37
CA TRP A 420 12.43 -10.98 -10.39
C TRP A 420 12.00 -10.21 -9.13
N ALA A 421 12.93 -9.45 -8.57
CA ALA A 421 12.68 -8.61 -7.40
C ALA A 421 13.41 -7.27 -7.52
N SER A 422 12.82 -6.20 -6.99
CA SER A 422 13.38 -4.85 -7.03
C SER A 422 13.91 -4.42 -5.67
N SER A 423 15.04 -3.70 -5.65
CA SER A 423 15.54 -3.01 -4.46
C SER A 423 14.99 -1.61 -4.30
N MET A 424 14.15 -1.13 -5.19
CA MET A 424 13.52 0.18 -5.12
C MET A 424 12.59 0.26 -3.92
N ASN A 425 12.77 1.28 -3.08
CA ASN A 425 11.94 1.54 -1.91
C ASN A 425 10.49 1.81 -2.30
N ARG A 426 9.56 1.39 -1.44
CA ARG A 426 8.16 1.69 -1.62
C ARG A 426 7.74 2.86 -0.75
N ILE A 427 7.44 3.99 -1.36
CA ILE A 427 6.87 5.14 -0.65
C ILE A 427 5.44 4.80 -0.23
N VAL A 428 5.15 4.92 1.06
CA VAL A 428 3.82 4.70 1.64
C VAL A 428 3.08 6.02 1.82
N PHE A 429 3.78 7.04 2.31
CA PHE A 429 3.25 8.40 2.43
C PHE A 429 4.18 9.37 1.71
N ARG A 430 3.63 10.15 0.77
CA ARG A 430 4.36 11.22 0.11
C ARG A 430 3.64 12.56 0.22
N TYR A 431 4.40 13.65 0.17
CA TYR A 431 3.88 14.97 0.47
C TYR A 431 2.79 15.46 -0.50
N ALA A 432 2.83 15.03 -1.76
CA ALA A 432 1.77 15.34 -2.72
C ALA A 432 0.40 14.77 -2.30
N ASP A 433 0.38 13.59 -1.68
CA ASP A 433 -0.85 12.98 -1.15
C ASP A 433 -1.43 13.85 -0.02
N VAL A 434 -0.58 14.30 0.91
CA VAL A 434 -0.98 15.21 2.01
C VAL A 434 -1.56 16.52 1.48
N ILE A 435 -0.94 17.11 0.43
CA ILE A 435 -1.45 18.33 -0.21
C ILE A 435 -2.85 18.10 -0.79
N LEU A 436 -3.06 16.97 -1.46
CA LEU A 436 -4.35 16.66 -2.08
C LEU A 436 -5.43 16.27 -1.07
N GLU A 437 -5.06 15.60 0.02
CA GLU A 437 -5.96 15.32 1.15
C GLU A 437 -6.39 16.62 1.85
N ARG A 438 -5.46 17.57 2.03
CA ARG A 438 -5.75 18.92 2.53
C ARG A 438 -6.68 19.68 1.58
N ALA A 439 -6.42 19.61 0.26
CA ALA A 439 -7.28 20.24 -0.74
C ALA A 439 -8.70 19.68 -0.70
N GLU A 440 -8.85 18.37 -0.52
CA GLU A 440 -10.15 17.72 -0.39
C GLU A 440 -10.88 18.21 0.86
N ALA A 441 -10.22 18.33 2.00
CA ALA A 441 -10.82 18.84 3.22
C ALA A 441 -11.31 20.28 3.06
N PHE A 442 -10.50 21.18 2.47
CA PHE A 442 -10.91 22.54 2.18
C PHE A 442 -12.10 22.60 1.21
N ALA A 443 -12.08 21.80 0.14
CA ALA A 443 -13.19 21.73 -0.80
C ALA A 443 -14.50 21.29 -0.13
N GLN A 444 -14.43 20.26 0.74
CA GLN A 444 -15.58 19.77 1.49
C GLN A 444 -16.10 20.77 2.53
N LEU A 445 -15.25 21.62 3.07
CA LEU A 445 -15.65 22.72 3.96
C LEU A 445 -16.17 23.96 3.20
N GLY A 446 -16.05 23.98 1.85
CA GLY A 446 -16.48 25.12 1.01
C GLY A 446 -15.40 26.20 0.86
N GLU A 447 -14.19 25.96 1.33
CA GLU A 447 -13.04 26.86 1.19
C GLU A 447 -12.38 26.63 -0.18
N THR A 448 -13.13 26.90 -1.25
CA THR A 448 -12.80 26.54 -2.64
C THR A 448 -11.53 27.19 -3.15
N GLY A 449 -11.20 28.40 -2.68
CA GLY A 449 -9.98 29.12 -3.07
C GLY A 449 -8.72 28.43 -2.55
N GLU A 450 -8.73 27.99 -1.27
CA GLU A 450 -7.62 27.25 -0.64
C GLU A 450 -7.43 25.89 -1.33
N ALA A 451 -8.53 25.17 -1.54
CA ALA A 451 -8.49 23.88 -2.24
C ALA A 451 -7.88 24.01 -3.64
N LEU A 452 -8.31 25.00 -4.42
CA LEU A 452 -7.83 25.23 -5.78
C LEU A 452 -6.37 25.68 -5.82
N GLY A 453 -5.92 26.45 -4.84
CA GLY A 453 -4.52 26.83 -4.66
C GLY A 453 -3.61 25.60 -4.54
N LEU A 454 -4.00 24.62 -3.72
CA LEU A 454 -3.28 23.36 -3.52
C LEU A 454 -3.31 22.45 -4.75
N VAL A 455 -4.46 22.33 -5.41
CA VAL A 455 -4.58 21.63 -6.70
C VAL A 455 -3.62 22.25 -7.73
N ASN A 456 -3.58 23.57 -7.83
CA ASN A 456 -2.69 24.27 -8.76
C ASN A 456 -1.21 24.12 -8.40
N GLU A 457 -0.85 23.95 -7.14
CA GLU A 457 0.52 23.62 -6.72
C GLU A 457 0.96 22.29 -7.34
N ILE A 458 0.14 21.26 -7.22
CA ILE A 458 0.40 19.93 -7.83
C ILE A 458 0.47 20.05 -9.36
N ARG A 459 -0.47 20.76 -9.99
CA ARG A 459 -0.51 20.93 -11.45
C ARG A 459 0.72 21.68 -11.98
N ARG A 460 1.18 22.72 -11.28
CA ARG A 460 2.39 23.47 -11.63
C ARG A 460 3.62 22.58 -11.60
N ARG A 461 3.78 21.73 -10.55
CA ARG A 461 4.85 20.76 -10.46
C ARG A 461 4.74 19.73 -11.59
N ALA A 462 3.53 19.20 -11.85
CA ALA A 462 3.31 18.24 -12.93
C ALA A 462 3.68 18.82 -14.30
N ALA A 463 3.27 20.05 -14.62
CA ALA A 463 3.64 20.72 -15.86
C ALA A 463 5.15 20.90 -16.04
N GLY A 464 5.90 21.01 -14.95
CA GLY A 464 7.38 21.07 -14.94
C GLY A 464 8.07 19.71 -14.97
N SER A 465 7.35 18.60 -14.72
CA SER A 465 7.92 17.24 -14.65
C SER A 465 8.09 16.65 -16.05
N THR A 466 9.11 17.11 -16.79
CA THR A 466 9.32 16.74 -18.20
C THR A 466 10.73 16.20 -18.47
N GLN A 467 11.55 15.99 -17.46
CA GLN A 467 12.95 15.60 -17.60
C GLN A 467 13.13 14.34 -18.45
N MET A 468 12.28 13.33 -18.25
CA MET A 468 12.35 12.05 -18.97
C MET A 468 11.97 12.16 -20.45
N PHE A 469 11.06 13.06 -20.82
CA PHE A 469 10.43 13.10 -22.15
C PHE A 469 10.43 14.50 -22.78
N SER A 470 11.37 15.37 -22.43
CA SER A 470 11.47 16.73 -22.96
C SER A 470 11.60 16.79 -24.50
N ASP A 471 12.11 15.72 -25.12
CA ASP A 471 12.26 15.57 -26.57
C ASP A 471 11.09 14.81 -27.26
N TYR A 472 10.12 14.28 -26.49
CA TYR A 472 9.03 13.49 -27.05
C TYR A 472 8.17 14.27 -28.06
N PRO A 473 7.82 15.56 -27.84
CA PRO A 473 7.06 16.31 -28.84
C PRO A 473 7.75 16.41 -30.19
N SER A 474 9.05 16.69 -30.20
CA SER A 474 9.81 16.83 -31.44
C SER A 474 10.15 15.49 -32.09
N ARG A 475 10.31 14.41 -31.31
CA ARG A 475 10.79 13.12 -31.78
C ARG A 475 9.68 12.13 -32.11
N TYR A 476 8.59 12.16 -31.35
CA TYR A 476 7.48 11.20 -31.47
C TYR A 476 6.14 11.86 -31.78
N GLY A 477 6.08 13.21 -31.90
CA GLY A 477 4.87 13.94 -32.25
C GLY A 477 3.82 14.02 -31.14
N VAL A 478 4.12 13.59 -29.91
CA VAL A 478 3.17 13.68 -28.79
C VAL A 478 2.96 15.13 -28.37
N LYS A 479 1.78 15.44 -27.86
CA LYS A 479 1.43 16.77 -27.38
C LYS A 479 1.31 16.76 -25.87
N ILE A 480 2.18 17.52 -25.19
CA ILE A 480 2.23 17.61 -23.73
C ILE A 480 1.78 19.02 -23.34
N TYR A 481 0.64 19.11 -22.66
CA TYR A 481 0.12 20.40 -22.24
C TYR A 481 -0.73 20.28 -20.97
N ALA A 482 -0.28 20.91 -19.91
CA ALA A 482 -1.01 21.04 -18.66
C ALA A 482 -0.90 22.48 -18.13
N THR A 483 -1.99 23.01 -17.58
CA THR A 483 -2.07 24.36 -17.01
C THR A 483 -2.75 24.34 -15.65
N GLU A 484 -2.66 25.46 -14.94
CA GLU A 484 -3.37 25.70 -13.69
C GLU A 484 -4.81 26.15 -13.96
N TYR A 485 -5.73 25.80 -13.06
CA TYR A 485 -7.09 26.35 -13.06
C TYR A 485 -7.05 27.86 -12.75
N LYS A 486 -7.86 28.64 -13.45
CA LYS A 486 -7.95 30.11 -13.29
C LYS A 486 -9.38 30.51 -12.98
N GLY A 487 -9.54 31.49 -12.09
CA GLY A 487 -10.86 32.02 -11.71
C GLY A 487 -11.42 31.34 -10.46
N SER A 488 -12.71 31.50 -10.24
CA SER A 488 -13.44 30.96 -9.10
C SER A 488 -14.45 29.93 -9.55
N TYR A 489 -14.60 28.86 -8.82
CA TYR A 489 -15.48 27.73 -9.11
C TYR A 489 -16.36 27.41 -7.91
N GLY A 490 -17.52 26.82 -8.17
CA GLY A 490 -18.41 26.32 -7.15
C GLY A 490 -17.81 25.12 -6.38
N LYS A 491 -18.35 24.86 -5.19
CA LYS A 491 -17.87 23.77 -4.31
C LYS A 491 -17.84 22.42 -5.04
N GLU A 492 -18.91 22.08 -5.76
CA GLU A 492 -19.04 20.79 -6.47
C GLU A 492 -17.99 20.63 -7.57
N ASP A 493 -17.71 21.70 -8.33
CA ASP A 493 -16.69 21.69 -9.37
C ASP A 493 -15.29 21.53 -8.76
N VAL A 494 -14.99 22.24 -7.66
CA VAL A 494 -13.70 22.13 -6.99
C VAL A 494 -13.50 20.72 -6.42
N ILE A 495 -14.55 20.09 -5.87
CA ILE A 495 -14.48 18.69 -5.43
C ILE A 495 -14.14 17.75 -6.60
N LYS A 496 -14.77 17.94 -7.78
CA LYS A 496 -14.42 17.17 -8.98
C LYS A 496 -12.97 17.41 -9.42
N MET A 497 -12.50 18.66 -9.36
CA MET A 497 -11.11 19.01 -9.70
C MET A 497 -10.12 18.32 -8.76
N VAL A 498 -10.36 18.34 -7.45
CA VAL A 498 -9.53 17.64 -6.46
C VAL A 498 -9.51 16.13 -6.71
N LYS A 499 -10.66 15.51 -6.95
CA LYS A 499 -10.76 14.06 -7.23
C LYS A 499 -10.01 13.68 -8.51
N MET A 500 -10.15 14.49 -9.58
CA MET A 500 -9.41 14.27 -10.83
C MET A 500 -7.91 14.46 -10.60
N GLU A 501 -7.50 15.50 -9.90
CA GLU A 501 -6.08 15.76 -9.62
C GLU A 501 -5.45 14.63 -8.80
N ARG A 502 -6.17 14.09 -7.79
CA ARG A 502 -5.73 12.90 -7.05
C ARG A 502 -5.53 11.70 -7.98
N ARG A 503 -6.47 11.45 -8.87
CA ARG A 503 -6.38 10.35 -9.85
C ARG A 503 -5.14 10.48 -10.73
N LEU A 504 -4.90 11.68 -11.28
CA LEU A 504 -3.75 11.95 -12.17
C LEU A 504 -2.41 11.86 -11.41
N GLU A 505 -2.39 12.31 -10.17
CA GLU A 505 -1.18 12.32 -9.34
C GLU A 505 -0.85 10.93 -8.77
N MET A 506 -1.86 10.24 -8.22
CA MET A 506 -1.71 8.99 -7.51
C MET A 506 -1.97 7.74 -8.38
N GLY A 507 -2.25 7.90 -9.66
CA GLY A 507 -2.52 6.81 -10.59
C GLY A 507 -1.44 5.71 -10.51
N MET A 508 -1.84 4.45 -10.42
CA MET A 508 -0.98 3.28 -10.23
C MET A 508 -0.20 3.23 -8.89
N GLU A 509 -0.65 3.94 -7.84
CA GLU A 509 -0.07 3.88 -6.49
C GLU A 509 -0.98 3.15 -5.48
N SER A 510 -1.97 2.42 -5.98
CA SER A 510 -2.89 1.59 -5.18
C SER A 510 -3.81 2.37 -4.23
N GLU A 511 -4.24 3.58 -4.61
CA GLU A 511 -5.14 4.42 -3.82
C GLU A 511 -6.55 4.57 -4.44
N ARG A 512 -6.69 4.44 -5.77
CA ARG A 512 -7.92 4.77 -6.50
C ARG A 512 -9.16 4.03 -6.01
N PHE A 513 -9.08 2.72 -5.80
CA PHE A 513 -10.21 1.93 -5.33
C PHE A 513 -10.70 2.41 -3.96
N PHE A 514 -9.77 2.65 -3.05
CA PHE A 514 -10.08 3.08 -1.69
C PHE A 514 -10.63 4.50 -1.65
N ASP A 515 -10.19 5.39 -2.52
CA ASP A 515 -10.76 6.73 -2.68
C ASP A 515 -12.23 6.64 -3.13
N LEU A 516 -12.53 5.80 -4.13
CA LEU A 516 -13.90 5.59 -4.60
C LEU A 516 -14.83 5.05 -3.51
N VAL A 517 -14.35 4.10 -2.70
CA VAL A 517 -15.11 3.55 -1.56
C VAL A 517 -15.34 4.63 -0.50
N ARG A 518 -14.29 5.37 -0.14
CA ARG A 518 -14.36 6.45 0.85
C ARG A 518 -15.31 7.56 0.41
N TRP A 519 -15.34 7.93 -0.86
CA TRP A 519 -16.27 8.91 -1.40
C TRP A 519 -17.71 8.40 -1.52
N GLY A 520 -17.95 7.10 -1.37
CA GLY A 520 -19.26 6.47 -1.63
C GLY A 520 -19.62 6.40 -3.12
N GLU A 521 -18.64 6.47 -4.00
CA GLU A 521 -18.82 6.54 -5.46
C GLU A 521 -18.48 5.23 -6.19
N ALA A 522 -17.95 4.23 -5.49
CA ALA A 522 -17.44 3.01 -6.11
C ALA A 522 -18.47 2.32 -7.02
N ALA A 523 -19.70 2.13 -6.55
CA ALA A 523 -20.75 1.47 -7.35
C ALA A 523 -21.08 2.24 -8.63
N THR A 524 -21.17 3.57 -8.56
CA THR A 524 -21.51 4.41 -9.71
C THR A 524 -20.39 4.44 -10.75
N VAL A 525 -19.15 4.67 -10.29
CA VAL A 525 -17.98 4.80 -11.16
C VAL A 525 -17.63 3.45 -11.80
N LEU A 526 -17.54 2.39 -10.98
CA LEU A 526 -17.09 1.09 -11.48
C LEU A 526 -18.12 0.40 -12.36
N ASN A 527 -19.43 0.50 -12.07
CA ASN A 527 -20.44 -0.06 -12.97
C ASN A 527 -20.48 0.66 -14.32
N LYS A 528 -20.23 1.98 -14.34
CA LYS A 528 -20.07 2.72 -15.61
C LYS A 528 -18.83 2.22 -16.36
N TYR A 529 -17.69 2.10 -15.68
CA TYR A 529 -16.45 1.58 -16.23
C TYR A 529 -16.64 0.17 -16.82
N PHE A 530 -17.25 -0.76 -16.06
CA PHE A 530 -17.50 -2.12 -16.52
C PHE A 530 -18.40 -2.17 -17.77
N ALA A 531 -19.43 -1.35 -17.83
CA ALA A 531 -20.30 -1.27 -19.00
C ALA A 531 -19.54 -0.73 -20.25
N GLU A 532 -18.65 0.23 -20.09
CA GLU A 532 -17.79 0.75 -21.15
C GLU A 532 -16.76 -0.29 -21.61
N GLU A 533 -16.08 -0.95 -20.68
CA GLU A 533 -15.07 -1.98 -20.97
C GLU A 533 -15.67 -3.26 -21.55
N ALA A 534 -16.85 -3.70 -21.12
CA ALA A 534 -17.53 -4.88 -21.67
C ALA A 534 -17.77 -4.80 -23.18
N SER A 535 -17.88 -3.57 -23.73
CA SER A 535 -18.02 -3.35 -25.18
C SER A 535 -16.70 -3.57 -25.94
N LYS A 536 -15.55 -3.48 -25.26
CA LYS A 536 -14.20 -3.55 -25.83
C LYS A 536 -13.49 -4.85 -25.49
N CYS A 537 -13.70 -5.37 -24.28
CA CYS A 537 -13.04 -6.54 -23.75
C CYS A 537 -14.03 -7.53 -23.13
N THR A 538 -14.02 -8.76 -23.62
CA THR A 538 -14.99 -9.79 -23.22
C THR A 538 -14.89 -10.23 -21.77
N ILE A 539 -13.75 -10.00 -21.11
CA ILE A 539 -13.53 -10.34 -19.68
C ILE A 539 -14.40 -9.53 -18.74
N TYR A 540 -14.84 -8.33 -19.15
CA TYR A 540 -15.71 -7.46 -18.36
C TYR A 540 -17.21 -7.67 -18.60
N ARG A 541 -17.60 -8.64 -19.45
CA ARG A 541 -19.01 -8.87 -19.81
C ARG A 541 -19.91 -9.13 -18.61
N ASP A 542 -19.39 -9.85 -17.62
CA ASP A 542 -20.11 -10.22 -16.40
C ASP A 542 -19.67 -9.37 -15.19
N ALA A 543 -18.81 -8.37 -15.40
CA ALA A 543 -18.30 -7.52 -14.33
C ALA A 543 -19.42 -6.66 -13.74
N LYS A 544 -19.48 -6.59 -12.41
CA LYS A 544 -20.50 -5.82 -11.69
C LYS A 544 -20.05 -5.53 -10.28
N PHE A 545 -20.08 -4.27 -9.90
CA PHE A 545 -19.94 -3.86 -8.52
C PHE A 545 -21.31 -3.89 -7.82
N THR A 546 -21.43 -4.63 -6.76
CA THR A 546 -22.64 -4.70 -5.93
C THR A 546 -22.46 -3.78 -4.74
N ALA A 547 -23.18 -2.66 -4.75
CA ALA A 547 -23.21 -1.74 -3.61
C ALA A 547 -23.59 -2.46 -2.32
N GLU A 548 -23.10 -1.99 -1.20
CA GLU A 548 -23.27 -2.55 0.15
C GLU A 548 -22.59 -3.93 0.35
N LYS A 549 -21.84 -4.41 -0.64
CA LYS A 549 -21.09 -5.66 -0.57
C LYS A 549 -19.64 -5.45 -0.97
N ASP A 550 -19.42 -4.98 -2.19
CA ASP A 550 -18.11 -5.01 -2.83
C ASP A 550 -17.20 -3.83 -2.42
N GLU A 551 -17.63 -2.95 -1.51
CA GLU A 551 -16.77 -1.93 -0.88
C GLU A 551 -15.66 -2.58 -0.05
N TYR A 552 -15.97 -3.68 0.63
CA TYR A 552 -15.05 -4.40 1.50
C TYR A 552 -14.96 -5.88 1.14
N LEU A 553 -13.89 -6.52 1.52
CA LEU A 553 -13.67 -7.95 1.29
C LEU A 553 -14.39 -8.78 2.36
N PRO A 554 -14.80 -10.02 2.04
CA PRO A 554 -15.33 -10.91 3.06
C PRO A 554 -14.25 -11.32 4.04
N ILE A 555 -14.65 -11.52 5.31
CA ILE A 555 -13.77 -12.19 6.28
C ILE A 555 -13.53 -13.62 5.80
N PRO A 556 -12.27 -14.09 5.72
CA PRO A 556 -11.98 -15.43 5.22
C PRO A 556 -12.66 -16.53 6.04
N ALA A 557 -13.23 -17.53 5.36
CA ALA A 557 -13.98 -18.61 6.01
C ALA A 557 -13.17 -19.36 7.07
N SER A 558 -11.86 -19.55 6.84
CA SER A 558 -10.95 -20.16 7.80
C SER A 558 -10.82 -19.34 9.08
N GLN A 559 -10.84 -18.01 8.98
CA GLN A 559 -10.76 -17.12 10.13
C GLN A 559 -12.06 -17.06 10.92
N ILE A 560 -13.22 -17.06 10.23
CA ILE A 560 -14.53 -17.24 10.88
C ILE A 560 -14.56 -18.55 11.68
N ALA A 561 -14.12 -19.65 11.06
CA ALA A 561 -14.07 -20.96 11.72
C ALA A 561 -13.12 -20.98 12.94
N ALA A 562 -11.92 -20.37 12.80
CA ALA A 562 -10.93 -20.30 13.87
C ALA A 562 -11.38 -19.44 15.05
N SER A 563 -12.26 -18.48 14.84
CA SER A 563 -12.74 -17.55 15.88
C SER A 563 -13.77 -18.17 16.85
N ASN A 564 -14.21 -19.40 16.63
CA ASN A 564 -15.23 -20.08 17.47
C ASN A 564 -16.51 -19.24 17.66
N GLY A 565 -16.91 -18.45 16.65
CA GLY A 565 -18.11 -17.62 16.66
C GLY A 565 -17.92 -16.18 17.13
N HIS A 566 -16.69 -15.75 17.42
CA HIS A 566 -16.39 -14.35 17.76
C HIS A 566 -16.38 -13.42 16.54
N TYR A 567 -16.13 -13.94 15.32
CA TYR A 567 -16.15 -13.14 14.11
C TYR A 567 -17.49 -13.23 13.40
N THR A 568 -17.99 -12.08 13.02
CA THR A 568 -19.19 -11.93 12.18
C THR A 568 -18.74 -11.56 10.75
N GLN A 569 -19.38 -12.18 9.73
CA GLN A 569 -19.10 -11.86 8.33
C GLN A 569 -19.52 -10.43 7.98
N ASN A 570 -18.80 -9.82 7.06
CA ASN A 570 -19.16 -8.52 6.48
C ASN A 570 -20.51 -8.58 5.74
N ILE A 571 -21.13 -7.42 5.58
CA ILE A 571 -22.37 -7.25 4.85
C ILE A 571 -22.22 -7.81 3.43
N GLY A 572 -23.26 -8.44 2.93
CA GLY A 572 -23.32 -9.03 1.59
C GLY A 572 -23.61 -10.53 1.63
N SER A 573 -23.93 -11.07 0.48
CA SER A 573 -24.09 -12.53 0.28
C SER A 573 -22.74 -13.11 -0.14
N TRP A 574 -22.04 -13.75 0.81
CA TRP A 574 -20.71 -14.33 0.62
C TRP A 574 -20.75 -15.87 0.63
#